data_0da28a6cae214b8d2eece9e2282ff90c
#
_entry.id   0da28a6cae214b8d2eece9e2282ff90c
#
_cell.length_a   1.000
_cell.length_b   1.000
_cell.length_c   1.000
_cell.angle_alpha   90.00
_cell.angle_beta   90.00
_cell.angle_gamma   90.00
#
_symmetry.space_group_name_H-M   'P 1'
#
loop_
_entity.id
_entity.type
_entity.pdbx_description
1 polymer ?
#
loop_
_entity_poly.entity_id
_entity_poly.type
_entity_poly.pdbx_seq_one_letter_code
_entity_poly.pdbx_strand_id
1 'polypeptide(L)'
;MPPRNDSVFFVSYAGEDLKWAQWIVWELQNAKPRYRCIAQFKDFTPGMSFIQKMREAAESDCTIAVFSPHYFSSRYCQQELDASLTGDVTRLLPVRVEPCDPGQFLQNRIYIDLVNKSIDDARNSLLSGVEAYLTSTRKLSDKPAFRQRPVFPGPMQDETSHNKPVIPTVAEGPLKVLFLAPQVGGLSPSSQLQKMKRCLEQARFPKSIIFKGVFKVHVTSLFQELNKEAPHVFHFSGKQNGGDILMRTENGGLTTVQDTALAGMFQSLDKGLKLVVIDTCFSLRCASTIAKVVPCAIGVKAEIYEDDATTFYGIFYQAVASGRSLKDAVAQARTSLKFAKVPEEQIPQLCCREGVDPAQIFLVDH
;
A
#
# COMPACT_ATOMS: atom_id res chain seq x y z
N MET A 1 -26.41 -5.57 -27.76
CA MET A 1 -25.08 -5.88 -28.33
C MET A 1 -24.51 -7.02 -27.52
N PRO A 2 -23.99 -8.11 -28.11
CA PRO A 2 -23.32 -9.14 -27.36
C PRO A 2 -22.06 -8.51 -26.73
N PRO A 3 -21.64 -8.97 -25.53
CA PRO A 3 -20.51 -8.38 -24.83
C PRO A 3 -19.24 -8.59 -25.67
N ARG A 4 -18.51 -7.50 -25.96
CA ARG A 4 -17.14 -7.58 -26.46
C ARG A 4 -16.31 -8.31 -25.42
N ASN A 5 -15.84 -9.49 -25.74
CA ASN A 5 -15.06 -10.32 -24.85
C ASN A 5 -13.57 -10.15 -25.14
N ASP A 6 -13.08 -8.92 -24.95
CA ASP A 6 -11.67 -8.56 -25.13
C ASP A 6 -10.86 -8.71 -23.83
N SER A 7 -11.40 -9.43 -22.82
CA SER A 7 -10.68 -9.61 -21.55
C SER A 7 -9.38 -10.39 -21.73
N VAL A 8 -8.30 -9.82 -21.19
CA VAL A 8 -6.95 -10.38 -21.24
C VAL A 8 -6.57 -10.91 -19.87
N PHE A 9 -6.22 -12.18 -19.78
CA PHE A 9 -5.76 -12.83 -18.56
C PHE A 9 -4.26 -13.06 -18.61
N PHE A 10 -3.54 -12.65 -17.58
CA PHE A 10 -2.17 -13.07 -17.34
C PHE A 10 -2.18 -14.33 -16.47
N VAL A 11 -1.45 -15.38 -16.89
CA VAL A 11 -1.38 -16.65 -16.15
C VAL A 11 -0.01 -16.76 -15.48
N SER A 12 -0.01 -16.61 -14.15
CA SER A 12 1.15 -16.73 -13.27
C SER A 12 1.21 -18.15 -12.69
N TYR A 13 2.38 -18.79 -12.80
CA TYR A 13 2.58 -20.18 -12.38
C TYR A 13 4.05 -20.47 -12.03
N ALA A 14 4.30 -21.43 -11.15
CA ALA A 14 5.65 -21.97 -10.92
C ALA A 14 6.08 -22.88 -12.07
N GLY A 15 7.38 -22.97 -12.32
CA GLY A 15 7.90 -23.80 -13.44
C GLY A 15 7.42 -25.25 -13.42
N GLU A 16 7.28 -25.82 -12.24
CA GLU A 16 6.76 -27.17 -12.00
C GLU A 16 5.28 -27.31 -12.41
N ASP A 17 4.53 -26.22 -12.37
CA ASP A 17 3.09 -26.18 -12.70
C ASP A 17 2.82 -25.89 -14.19
N LEU A 18 3.84 -25.95 -15.05
CA LEU A 18 3.74 -25.64 -16.47
C LEU A 18 2.57 -26.38 -17.16
N LYS A 19 2.35 -27.65 -16.83
CA LYS A 19 1.27 -28.44 -17.44
C LYS A 19 -0.12 -27.90 -17.07
N TRP A 20 -0.29 -27.46 -15.84
CA TRP A 20 -1.52 -26.82 -15.39
C TRP A 20 -1.73 -25.46 -16.08
N ALA A 21 -0.68 -24.64 -16.19
CA ALA A 21 -0.76 -23.38 -16.90
C ALA A 21 -1.12 -23.55 -18.39
N GLN A 22 -0.52 -24.55 -19.06
CA GLN A 22 -0.82 -24.88 -20.45
C GLN A 22 -2.29 -25.33 -20.63
N TRP A 23 -2.79 -26.19 -19.73
CA TRP A 23 -4.17 -26.65 -19.75
C TRP A 23 -5.16 -25.50 -19.51
N ILE A 24 -4.93 -24.66 -18.50
CA ILE A 24 -5.77 -23.48 -18.20
C ILE A 24 -5.82 -22.53 -19.40
N VAL A 25 -4.67 -22.19 -19.99
CA VAL A 25 -4.61 -21.33 -21.18
C VAL A 25 -5.38 -21.93 -22.34
N TRP A 26 -5.24 -23.25 -22.57
CA TRP A 26 -5.92 -23.94 -23.66
C TRP A 26 -7.45 -23.91 -23.46
N GLU A 27 -7.95 -24.19 -22.26
CA GLU A 27 -9.38 -24.17 -21.94
C GLU A 27 -9.98 -22.78 -22.13
N LEU A 28 -9.29 -21.74 -21.67
CA LEU A 28 -9.74 -20.35 -21.80
C LEU A 28 -9.74 -19.86 -23.26
N GLN A 29 -8.74 -20.24 -24.04
CA GLN A 29 -8.65 -19.85 -25.45
C GLN A 29 -9.66 -20.60 -26.34
N ASN A 30 -10.11 -21.78 -25.92
CA ASN A 30 -11.12 -22.59 -26.65
C ASN A 30 -12.53 -22.47 -26.06
N ALA A 31 -12.72 -21.67 -25.02
CA ALA A 31 -14.04 -21.37 -24.45
C ALA A 31 -14.95 -20.61 -25.43
N LYS A 32 -16.24 -20.56 -25.12
CA LYS A 32 -17.22 -19.72 -25.83
C LYS A 32 -17.92 -18.85 -24.82
N PRO A 33 -17.58 -17.55 -24.77
CA PRO A 33 -16.65 -16.78 -25.62
C PRO A 33 -15.17 -17.08 -25.36
N ARG A 34 -14.30 -16.83 -26.33
CA ARG A 34 -12.85 -17.02 -26.22
C ARG A 34 -12.21 -15.92 -25.39
N TYR A 35 -11.21 -16.27 -24.57
CA TYR A 35 -10.43 -15.33 -23.79
C TYR A 35 -9.00 -15.19 -24.33
N ARG A 36 -8.41 -14.00 -24.19
CA ARG A 36 -6.99 -13.79 -24.48
C ARG A 36 -6.18 -14.12 -23.23
N CYS A 37 -5.08 -14.89 -23.41
CA CYS A 37 -4.19 -15.24 -22.30
C CYS A 37 -2.75 -14.88 -22.65
N ILE A 38 -2.06 -14.29 -21.69
CA ILE A 38 -0.61 -14.05 -21.69
C ILE A 38 0.01 -15.04 -20.70
N ALA A 39 1.01 -15.80 -21.10
CA ALA A 39 1.70 -16.76 -20.24
C ALA A 39 3.16 -16.92 -20.65
N GLN A 40 4.03 -17.13 -19.66
CA GLN A 40 5.48 -17.17 -19.84
C GLN A 40 5.90 -18.18 -20.91
N PHE A 41 5.32 -19.39 -20.91
CA PHE A 41 5.72 -20.48 -21.81
C PHE A 41 5.49 -20.20 -23.31
N LYS A 42 4.62 -19.25 -23.67
CA LYS A 42 4.28 -18.97 -25.05
C LYS A 42 4.62 -17.56 -25.53
N ASP A 43 4.65 -16.60 -24.60
CA ASP A 43 4.77 -15.17 -24.93
C ASP A 43 6.14 -14.58 -24.55
N PHE A 44 6.98 -15.33 -23.78
CA PHE A 44 8.30 -14.88 -23.37
C PHE A 44 9.38 -15.56 -24.20
N THR A 45 10.13 -14.75 -24.97
CA THR A 45 11.26 -15.24 -25.77
C THR A 45 12.60 -14.92 -25.07
N PRO A 46 13.63 -15.79 -25.20
CA PRO A 46 14.96 -15.50 -24.68
C PRO A 46 15.48 -14.15 -25.20
N GLY A 47 16.01 -13.32 -24.31
CA GLY A 47 16.50 -11.97 -24.61
C GLY A 47 15.49 -10.84 -24.45
N MET A 48 14.22 -11.10 -24.15
CA MET A 48 13.26 -10.07 -23.76
C MET A 48 13.47 -9.65 -22.31
N SER A 49 13.31 -8.35 -22.06
CA SER A 49 13.37 -7.82 -20.70
C SER A 49 12.17 -8.36 -19.88
N PHE A 50 12.45 -9.03 -18.77
CA PHE A 50 11.45 -9.48 -17.79
C PHE A 50 10.54 -8.32 -17.34
N ILE A 51 11.13 -7.11 -17.15
CA ILE A 51 10.43 -5.88 -16.76
C ILE A 51 9.39 -5.45 -17.81
N GLN A 52 9.69 -5.63 -19.11
CA GLN A 52 8.76 -5.26 -20.19
C GLN A 52 7.54 -6.20 -20.18
N LYS A 53 7.75 -7.49 -19.92
CA LYS A 53 6.67 -8.48 -19.83
C LYS A 53 5.83 -8.34 -18.56
N MET A 54 6.43 -7.93 -17.46
CA MET A 54 5.69 -7.56 -16.26
C MET A 54 4.79 -6.33 -16.48
N ARG A 55 5.20 -5.38 -17.32
CA ARG A 55 4.33 -4.25 -17.74
C ARG A 55 3.14 -4.73 -18.56
N GLU A 56 3.36 -5.62 -19.53
CA GLU A 56 2.28 -6.22 -20.35
C GLU A 56 1.32 -7.04 -19.46
N ALA A 57 1.83 -7.74 -18.45
CA ALA A 57 1.02 -8.43 -17.45
C ALA A 57 0.19 -7.46 -16.58
N ALA A 58 0.77 -6.30 -16.21
CA ALA A 58 0.08 -5.25 -15.47
C ALA A 58 -1.03 -4.57 -16.29
N GLU A 59 -0.97 -4.65 -17.63
CA GLU A 59 -2.01 -4.19 -18.55
C GLU A 59 -3.14 -5.22 -18.74
N SER A 60 -2.99 -6.45 -18.21
CA SER A 60 -4.05 -7.46 -18.25
C SER A 60 -5.23 -7.07 -17.34
N ASP A 61 -6.43 -7.49 -17.72
CA ASP A 61 -7.64 -7.23 -16.92
C ASP A 61 -7.65 -8.03 -15.62
N CYS A 62 -6.95 -9.18 -15.59
CA CYS A 62 -6.90 -10.08 -14.45
C CYS A 62 -5.67 -11.00 -14.51
N THR A 63 -5.06 -11.23 -13.35
CA THR A 63 -4.05 -12.27 -13.15
C THR A 63 -4.70 -13.55 -12.64
N ILE A 64 -4.55 -14.65 -13.36
CA ILE A 64 -4.87 -16.00 -12.90
C ILE A 64 -3.61 -16.56 -12.23
N ALA A 65 -3.66 -16.79 -10.92
CA ALA A 65 -2.55 -17.38 -10.17
C ALA A 65 -2.80 -18.87 -9.94
N VAL A 66 -1.89 -19.71 -10.43
CA VAL A 66 -1.99 -21.19 -10.36
C VAL A 66 -1.42 -21.66 -9.03
N PHE A 67 -2.27 -21.91 -8.04
CA PHE A 67 -1.86 -22.25 -6.68
C PHE A 67 -1.55 -23.73 -6.52
N SER A 68 -0.30 -23.99 -6.15
CA SER A 68 0.28 -25.28 -5.75
C SER A 68 1.29 -25.05 -4.62
N PRO A 69 1.84 -26.08 -3.96
CA PRO A 69 2.97 -25.93 -3.04
C PRO A 69 4.19 -25.29 -3.71
N HIS A 70 4.42 -25.54 -5.01
CA HIS A 70 5.51 -24.97 -5.80
C HIS A 70 5.32 -23.48 -6.03
N TYR A 71 4.09 -23.03 -6.29
CA TYR A 71 3.78 -21.60 -6.46
C TYR A 71 4.19 -20.80 -5.24
N PHE A 72 3.86 -21.25 -4.04
CA PHE A 72 4.17 -20.55 -2.79
C PHE A 72 5.64 -20.66 -2.35
N SER A 73 6.39 -21.64 -2.86
CA SER A 73 7.85 -21.73 -2.66
C SER A 73 8.65 -20.94 -3.70
N SER A 74 8.05 -20.58 -4.82
CA SER A 74 8.69 -19.83 -5.90
C SER A 74 8.82 -18.36 -5.55
N ARG A 75 10.05 -17.85 -5.51
CA ARG A 75 10.35 -16.45 -5.26
C ARG A 75 9.74 -15.49 -6.30
N TYR A 76 9.64 -15.96 -7.55
CA TYR A 76 9.03 -15.20 -8.65
C TYR A 76 7.52 -15.12 -8.53
N CYS A 77 6.86 -16.25 -8.23
CA CYS A 77 5.41 -16.28 -8.07
C CYS A 77 4.96 -15.46 -6.86
N GLN A 78 5.74 -15.43 -5.78
CA GLN A 78 5.49 -14.55 -4.65
C GLN A 78 5.59 -13.06 -5.03
N GLN A 79 6.56 -12.68 -5.87
CA GLN A 79 6.67 -11.30 -6.35
C GLN A 79 5.52 -10.91 -7.28
N GLU A 80 5.09 -11.80 -8.17
CA GLU A 80 3.93 -11.58 -9.04
C GLU A 80 2.62 -11.53 -8.25
N LEU A 81 2.48 -12.39 -7.25
CA LEU A 81 1.35 -12.38 -6.32
C LEU A 81 1.32 -11.08 -5.53
N ASP A 82 2.45 -10.65 -4.99
CA ASP A 82 2.59 -9.38 -4.27
C ASP A 82 2.27 -8.18 -5.17
N ALA A 83 2.75 -8.19 -6.42
CA ALA A 83 2.44 -7.16 -7.40
C ALA A 83 0.93 -7.13 -7.73
N SER A 84 0.29 -8.28 -7.86
CA SER A 84 -1.16 -8.41 -8.10
C SER A 84 -1.99 -8.01 -6.88
N LEU A 85 -1.46 -8.19 -5.66
CA LEU A 85 -2.12 -7.81 -4.40
C LEU A 85 -1.90 -6.33 -4.06
N THR A 86 -0.83 -5.71 -4.55
CA THR A 86 -0.54 -4.27 -4.34
C THR A 86 -1.25 -3.36 -5.35
N GLY A 87 -1.71 -3.92 -6.48
CA GLY A 87 -2.56 -3.25 -7.45
C GLY A 87 -4.04 -3.21 -7.05
N ASP A 88 -4.92 -3.20 -8.03
CA ASP A 88 -6.34 -3.41 -7.81
C ASP A 88 -6.55 -4.89 -7.41
N VAL A 89 -6.76 -5.12 -6.11
CA VAL A 89 -6.96 -6.46 -5.50
C VAL A 89 -8.10 -7.23 -6.16
N THR A 90 -8.97 -6.56 -6.91
CA THR A 90 -10.02 -7.19 -7.71
C THR A 90 -9.49 -7.88 -8.95
N ARG A 91 -8.23 -7.65 -9.34
CA ARG A 91 -7.62 -8.21 -10.56
C ARG A 91 -6.89 -9.54 -10.37
N LEU A 92 -7.07 -10.21 -9.23
CA LEU A 92 -6.48 -11.53 -8.96
C LEU A 92 -7.56 -12.59 -8.88
N LEU A 93 -7.45 -13.63 -9.71
CA LEU A 93 -8.29 -14.82 -9.70
C LEU A 93 -7.44 -16.05 -9.36
N PRO A 94 -7.43 -16.52 -8.09
CA PRO A 94 -6.68 -17.69 -7.72
C PRO A 94 -7.34 -18.98 -8.24
N VAL A 95 -6.53 -19.90 -8.78
CA VAL A 95 -6.93 -21.23 -9.21
C VAL A 95 -6.08 -22.25 -8.48
N ARG A 96 -6.66 -22.99 -7.54
CA ARG A 96 -5.95 -24.03 -6.80
C ARG A 96 -5.96 -25.33 -7.57
N VAL A 97 -4.77 -25.83 -7.88
CA VAL A 97 -4.59 -27.06 -8.69
C VAL A 97 -4.08 -28.24 -7.87
N GLU A 98 -3.43 -27.97 -6.75
CA GLU A 98 -2.94 -28.98 -5.80
C GLU A 98 -3.26 -28.57 -4.36
N PRO A 99 -3.33 -29.55 -3.40
CA PRO A 99 -3.49 -29.21 -1.99
C PRO A 99 -2.35 -28.33 -1.51
N CYS A 100 -2.65 -27.08 -1.15
CA CYS A 100 -1.70 -26.11 -0.63
C CYS A 100 -2.40 -25.19 0.37
N ASP A 101 -1.63 -24.63 1.28
CA ASP A 101 -2.09 -23.58 2.21
C ASP A 101 -1.71 -22.22 1.62
N PRO A 102 -2.67 -21.43 1.14
CA PRO A 102 -2.40 -20.10 0.60
C PRO A 102 -2.04 -19.05 1.66
N GLY A 103 -1.88 -19.47 2.93
CA GLY A 103 -1.58 -18.58 4.04
C GLY A 103 -2.75 -17.64 4.40
N GLN A 104 -2.56 -16.88 5.49
CA GLN A 104 -3.61 -16.00 6.04
C GLN A 104 -4.12 -14.93 5.04
N PHE A 105 -3.30 -14.53 4.07
CA PHE A 105 -3.63 -13.49 3.09
C PHE A 105 -4.74 -13.88 2.12
N LEU A 106 -4.95 -15.20 1.89
CA LEU A 106 -5.90 -15.71 0.91
C LEU A 106 -7.02 -16.54 1.55
N GLN A 107 -7.00 -16.75 2.87
CA GLN A 107 -8.03 -17.51 3.59
C GLN A 107 -9.45 -16.95 3.40
N ASN A 108 -9.58 -15.64 3.15
CA ASN A 108 -10.85 -14.97 2.93
C ASN A 108 -11.18 -14.74 1.45
N ARG A 109 -10.39 -15.29 0.51
CA ARG A 109 -10.66 -15.16 -0.93
C ARG A 109 -11.32 -16.40 -1.47
N ILE A 110 -12.34 -16.16 -2.31
CA ILE A 110 -12.95 -17.21 -3.12
C ILE A 110 -11.96 -17.55 -4.23
N TYR A 111 -11.54 -18.80 -4.32
CA TYR A 111 -10.67 -19.33 -5.36
C TYR A 111 -11.41 -20.40 -6.16
N ILE A 112 -10.97 -20.63 -7.39
CA ILE A 112 -11.45 -21.76 -8.21
C ILE A 112 -10.67 -22.99 -7.76
N ASP A 113 -11.36 -23.99 -7.23
CA ASP A 113 -10.74 -25.22 -6.77
C ASP A 113 -10.81 -26.31 -7.83
N LEU A 114 -9.66 -26.78 -8.29
CA LEU A 114 -9.53 -27.87 -9.27
C LEU A 114 -8.96 -29.16 -8.65
N VAL A 115 -8.64 -29.15 -7.35
CA VAL A 115 -8.03 -30.29 -6.65
C VAL A 115 -8.96 -31.49 -6.68
N ASN A 116 -8.43 -32.66 -7.07
CA ASN A 116 -9.14 -33.95 -7.15
C ASN A 116 -10.39 -33.97 -8.05
N LYS A 117 -10.51 -33.04 -9.00
CA LYS A 117 -11.61 -33.01 -9.97
C LYS A 117 -11.31 -33.85 -11.22
N SER A 118 -12.36 -34.38 -11.84
CA SER A 118 -12.26 -34.91 -13.19
C SER A 118 -11.96 -33.77 -14.19
N ILE A 119 -11.50 -34.14 -15.40
CA ILE A 119 -11.18 -33.12 -16.44
C ILE A 119 -12.41 -32.27 -16.76
N ASP A 120 -13.59 -32.87 -16.86
CA ASP A 120 -14.84 -32.17 -17.20
C ASP A 120 -15.30 -31.25 -16.03
N ASP A 121 -15.20 -31.74 -14.78
CA ASP A 121 -15.53 -30.95 -13.61
C ASP A 121 -14.55 -29.78 -13.40
N ALA A 122 -13.26 -30.03 -13.65
CA ALA A 122 -12.23 -28.98 -13.57
C ALA A 122 -12.48 -27.90 -14.64
N ARG A 123 -12.79 -28.28 -15.89
CA ARG A 123 -13.16 -27.36 -16.97
C ARG A 123 -14.38 -26.53 -16.61
N ASN A 124 -15.46 -27.15 -16.15
CA ASN A 124 -16.69 -26.46 -15.76
C ASN A 124 -16.43 -25.49 -14.61
N SER A 125 -15.64 -25.90 -13.61
CA SER A 125 -15.28 -25.03 -12.49
C SER A 125 -14.43 -23.85 -12.92
N LEU A 126 -13.47 -24.04 -13.82
CA LEU A 126 -12.62 -22.97 -14.34
C LEU A 126 -13.47 -21.95 -15.13
N LEU A 127 -14.26 -22.40 -16.08
CA LEU A 127 -15.02 -21.50 -16.95
C LEU A 127 -16.13 -20.77 -16.19
N SER A 128 -16.88 -21.45 -15.32
CA SER A 128 -17.91 -20.81 -14.49
C SER A 128 -17.31 -19.82 -13.48
N GLY A 129 -16.15 -20.12 -12.90
CA GLY A 129 -15.43 -19.23 -12.01
C GLY A 129 -14.93 -17.95 -12.69
N VAL A 130 -14.38 -18.08 -13.90
CA VAL A 130 -13.96 -16.94 -14.73
C VAL A 130 -15.17 -16.08 -15.14
N GLU A 131 -16.28 -16.68 -15.53
CA GLU A 131 -17.51 -15.96 -15.88
C GLU A 131 -18.10 -15.22 -14.66
N ALA A 132 -18.15 -15.88 -13.51
CA ALA A 132 -18.59 -15.26 -12.25
C ALA A 132 -17.71 -14.08 -11.86
N TYR A 133 -16.39 -14.20 -11.99
CA TYR A 133 -15.43 -13.13 -11.74
C TYR A 133 -15.70 -11.93 -12.66
N LEU A 134 -15.78 -12.12 -13.98
CA LEU A 134 -16.05 -11.06 -14.95
C LEU A 134 -17.42 -10.37 -14.72
N THR A 135 -18.41 -11.15 -14.27
CA THR A 135 -19.74 -10.62 -13.97
C THR A 135 -19.74 -9.78 -12.69
N SER A 136 -18.99 -10.21 -11.67
CA SER A 136 -18.89 -9.48 -10.39
C SER A 136 -18.13 -8.17 -10.53
N THR A 137 -17.03 -8.15 -11.30
CA THR A 137 -16.25 -6.93 -11.57
C THR A 137 -17.05 -5.91 -12.39
N ARG A 138 -17.92 -6.35 -13.30
CA ARG A 138 -18.83 -5.46 -14.06
C ARG A 138 -19.97 -4.89 -13.20
N LYS A 139 -20.48 -5.64 -12.23
CA LYS A 139 -21.59 -5.19 -11.35
C LYS A 139 -21.15 -4.18 -10.30
N LEU A 140 -19.88 -4.12 -9.95
CA LEU A 140 -19.34 -3.14 -8.98
C LEU A 140 -19.27 -1.72 -9.54
N SER A 141 -19.30 -1.53 -10.88
CA SER A 141 -19.15 -0.22 -11.51
C SER A 141 -20.47 0.53 -11.80
N ASP A 142 -21.64 -0.12 -11.77
CA ASP A 142 -22.84 0.45 -12.44
C ASP A 142 -24.11 0.64 -11.60
N LYS A 143 -24.12 0.33 -10.30
CA LYS A 143 -25.32 0.58 -9.48
C LYS A 143 -24.99 1.30 -8.19
N PRO A 144 -25.58 2.49 -7.94
CA PRO A 144 -25.56 3.07 -6.60
C PRO A 144 -26.25 2.09 -5.64
N ALA A 145 -25.56 1.74 -4.55
CA ALA A 145 -26.04 0.77 -3.57
C ALA A 145 -27.37 1.19 -2.91
N PHE A 146 -27.69 2.48 -2.98
CA PHE A 146 -28.90 3.04 -2.38
C PHE A 146 -29.56 4.05 -3.33
N ARG A 147 -30.89 3.96 -3.48
CA ARG A 147 -31.71 4.97 -4.20
C ARG A 147 -31.96 6.24 -3.40
N GLN A 148 -31.76 6.19 -2.09
CA GLN A 148 -31.86 7.32 -1.15
C GLN A 148 -30.68 7.24 -0.18
N ARG A 149 -30.22 8.41 0.29
CA ARG A 149 -29.13 8.48 1.29
C ARG A 149 -29.57 7.75 2.56
N PRO A 150 -28.80 6.74 3.05
CA PRO A 150 -29.08 6.11 4.33
C PRO A 150 -29.04 7.15 5.46
N VAL A 151 -29.91 7.00 6.45
CA VAL A 151 -29.88 7.84 7.65
C VAL A 151 -28.59 7.53 8.41
N PHE A 152 -27.89 8.57 8.85
CA PHE A 152 -26.69 8.44 9.66
C PHE A 152 -27.03 7.71 10.98
N PRO A 153 -26.38 6.56 11.32
CA PRO A 153 -26.73 5.76 12.49
C PRO A 153 -26.16 6.29 13.81
N GLY A 154 -25.41 7.40 13.78
CA GLY A 154 -24.84 8.05 14.95
C GLY A 154 -25.82 9.01 15.64
N PRO A 155 -25.53 9.46 16.88
CA PRO A 155 -26.37 10.46 17.56
C PRO A 155 -26.42 11.73 16.72
N MET A 156 -27.66 12.25 16.51
CA MET A 156 -27.85 13.56 15.91
C MET A 156 -27.19 14.62 16.80
N GLN A 157 -26.12 15.24 16.30
CA GLN A 157 -25.60 16.46 16.90
C GLN A 157 -26.47 17.62 16.43
N ASP A 158 -27.08 18.31 17.37
CA ASP A 158 -27.76 19.57 17.12
C ASP A 158 -26.77 20.57 16.48
N GLU A 159 -27.17 21.14 15.33
CA GLU A 159 -26.38 22.09 14.54
C GLU A 159 -26.20 23.47 15.23
N THR A 160 -26.06 23.53 16.53
CA THR A 160 -25.87 24.79 17.27
C THR A 160 -24.71 24.74 18.27
N SER A 161 -23.54 24.32 17.83
CA SER A 161 -22.30 24.82 18.44
C SER A 161 -21.17 24.78 17.43
N HIS A 162 -20.81 25.96 16.93
CA HIS A 162 -19.58 26.23 16.24
C HIS A 162 -18.37 26.01 17.19
N ASN A 163 -18.07 24.75 17.52
CA ASN A 163 -16.77 24.42 18.02
C ASN A 163 -15.84 24.29 16.81
N LYS A 164 -15.18 25.40 16.45
CA LYS A 164 -13.97 25.33 15.63
C LYS A 164 -13.09 24.23 16.23
N PRO A 165 -12.61 23.23 15.40
CA PRO A 165 -11.64 22.27 15.89
C PRO A 165 -10.46 23.07 16.46
N VAL A 166 -10.16 22.85 17.73
CA VAL A 166 -8.97 23.42 18.36
C VAL A 166 -7.79 22.79 17.64
N ILE A 167 -7.18 23.56 16.74
CA ILE A 167 -5.90 23.22 16.13
C ILE A 167 -4.91 23.19 17.29
N PRO A 168 -4.21 22.06 17.55
CA PRO A 168 -3.21 22.04 18.59
C PRO A 168 -2.19 23.14 18.28
N THR A 169 -2.10 24.12 19.17
CA THR A 169 -1.06 25.15 19.16
C THR A 169 0.32 24.52 19.04
N VAL A 170 1.21 25.20 18.37
CA VAL A 170 2.60 24.81 18.13
C VAL A 170 3.24 24.27 19.40
N ALA A 171 4.06 23.23 19.28
CA ALA A 171 4.72 22.60 20.42
C ALA A 171 5.76 23.56 21.03
N GLU A 172 5.71 23.78 22.32
CA GLU A 172 6.80 24.48 23.03
C GLU A 172 8.07 23.63 22.92
N GLY A 173 9.10 24.13 22.24
CA GLY A 173 10.39 23.46 22.04
C GLY A 173 10.55 22.80 20.67
N PRO A 174 11.66 22.09 20.45
CA PRO A 174 11.96 21.48 19.15
C PRO A 174 10.96 20.38 18.77
N LEU A 175 10.65 20.31 17.48
CA LEU A 175 9.79 19.26 16.89
C LEU A 175 10.43 17.88 17.07
N LYS A 176 9.78 17.00 17.80
CA LYS A 176 10.25 15.62 18.01
C LYS A 176 9.73 14.71 16.90
N VAL A 177 10.64 14.14 16.12
CA VAL A 177 10.34 13.16 15.08
C VAL A 177 10.83 11.79 15.53
N LEU A 178 9.92 10.84 15.76
CA LEU A 178 10.26 9.44 15.96
C LEU A 178 10.35 8.77 14.59
N PHE A 179 11.59 8.52 14.14
CA PHE A 179 11.86 7.79 12.90
C PHE A 179 12.02 6.31 13.24
N LEU A 180 11.05 5.51 12.83
CA LEU A 180 10.96 4.10 13.15
C LEU A 180 11.11 3.27 11.87
N ALA A 181 12.11 2.39 11.86
CA ALA A 181 12.40 1.55 10.70
C ALA A 181 12.77 0.13 11.13
N PRO A 182 11.81 -0.81 11.13
CA PRO A 182 12.11 -2.21 11.33
C PRO A 182 13.01 -2.68 10.19
N GLN A 183 14.15 -3.30 10.52
CA GLN A 183 15.07 -3.84 9.50
C GLN A 183 14.41 -5.02 8.77
N VAL A 184 13.69 -4.74 7.71
CA VAL A 184 13.05 -5.72 6.84
C VAL A 184 13.67 -5.63 5.45
N GLY A 185 14.54 -6.58 5.10
CA GLY A 185 15.08 -6.82 3.75
C GLY A 185 15.72 -5.61 3.04
N GLY A 186 17.04 -5.54 3.02
CA GLY A 186 17.83 -4.73 2.06
C GLY A 186 17.80 -3.20 2.17
N LEU A 187 16.90 -2.62 2.96
CA LEU A 187 16.83 -1.19 3.17
C LEU A 187 17.97 -0.71 4.09
N SER A 188 18.46 0.53 3.87
CA SER A 188 19.43 1.20 4.73
C SER A 188 18.80 2.38 5.49
N PRO A 189 17.90 2.15 6.46
CA PRO A 189 17.14 3.24 7.12
C PRO A 189 18.03 4.23 7.86
N SER A 190 19.17 3.77 8.37
CA SER A 190 20.17 4.65 9.00
C SER A 190 20.79 5.62 8.01
N SER A 191 21.08 5.17 6.78
CA SER A 191 21.57 6.02 5.69
C SER A 191 20.52 7.04 5.25
N GLN A 192 19.26 6.60 5.10
CA GLN A 192 18.13 7.49 4.79
C GLN A 192 17.99 8.59 5.83
N LEU A 193 17.96 8.23 7.11
CA LEU A 193 17.88 9.22 8.20
C LEU A 193 19.08 10.19 8.20
N GLN A 194 20.30 9.72 7.91
CA GLN A 194 21.48 10.58 7.80
C GLN A 194 21.36 11.56 6.63
N LYS A 195 20.90 11.12 5.46
CA LYS A 195 20.67 12.00 4.30
C LYS A 195 19.64 13.09 4.65
N MET A 196 18.51 12.73 5.30
CA MET A 196 17.50 13.70 5.75
C MET A 196 18.08 14.71 6.76
N LYS A 197 18.90 14.27 7.73
CA LYS A 197 19.57 15.16 8.68
C LYS A 197 20.52 16.15 8.00
N ARG A 198 21.28 15.71 6.96
CA ARG A 198 22.12 16.61 6.16
C ARG A 198 21.31 17.68 5.43
N CYS A 199 20.14 17.32 4.87
CA CYS A 199 19.24 18.32 4.28
C CYS A 199 18.75 19.31 5.33
N LEU A 200 18.45 18.85 6.55
CA LEU A 200 18.02 19.68 7.65
C LEU A 200 19.10 20.71 8.06
N GLU A 201 20.39 20.38 7.99
CA GLU A 201 21.50 21.28 8.30
C GLU A 201 21.49 22.57 7.43
N GLN A 202 20.87 22.51 6.25
CA GLN A 202 20.72 23.62 5.31
C GLN A 202 19.43 24.43 5.54
N ALA A 203 18.59 24.06 6.51
CA ALA A 203 17.37 24.80 6.83
C ALA A 203 17.69 26.12 7.56
N ARG A 204 16.70 27.01 7.56
CA ARG A 204 16.80 28.30 8.31
C ARG A 204 16.99 28.08 9.82
N PHE A 205 16.34 27.05 10.38
CA PHE A 205 16.39 26.71 11.81
C PHE A 205 16.72 25.22 12.03
N PRO A 206 17.97 24.78 11.79
CA PRO A 206 18.33 23.37 11.78
C PRO A 206 18.10 22.64 13.10
N LYS A 207 18.17 23.41 14.24
CA LYS A 207 17.97 22.86 15.59
C LYS A 207 16.51 22.74 16.02
N SER A 208 15.59 23.20 15.19
CA SER A 208 14.14 23.16 15.50
C SER A 208 13.53 21.75 15.35
N ILE A 209 14.25 20.78 14.78
CA ILE A 209 13.80 19.39 14.62
C ILE A 209 14.81 18.44 15.26
N ILE A 210 14.31 17.55 16.11
CA ILE A 210 15.08 16.46 16.71
C ILE A 210 14.58 15.13 16.20
N PHE A 211 15.44 14.35 15.53
CA PHE A 211 15.16 12.99 15.09
C PHE A 211 15.62 11.96 16.12
N LYS A 212 14.69 11.14 16.59
CA LYS A 212 14.96 9.89 17.32
C LYS A 212 14.78 8.71 16.38
N GLY A 213 15.88 8.08 15.98
CA GLY A 213 15.85 6.88 15.13
C GLY A 213 15.77 5.60 15.97
N VAL A 214 14.83 4.70 15.64
CA VAL A 214 14.68 3.36 16.23
C VAL A 214 14.67 2.34 15.10
N PHE A 215 15.72 1.51 15.00
CA PHE A 215 15.97 0.62 13.86
C PHE A 215 15.72 -0.88 14.14
N LYS A 216 15.52 -1.24 15.38
CA LYS A 216 15.26 -2.63 15.81
C LYS A 216 14.01 -2.66 16.68
N VAL A 217 12.88 -2.29 16.08
CA VAL A 217 11.61 -2.25 16.78
C VAL A 217 10.78 -3.49 16.45
N HIS A 218 10.18 -4.09 17.45
CA HIS A 218 9.21 -5.16 17.34
C HIS A 218 7.80 -4.59 17.49
N VAL A 219 6.81 -5.28 16.95
CA VAL A 219 5.41 -4.85 17.03
C VAL A 219 4.95 -4.63 18.47
N THR A 220 5.41 -5.47 19.40
CA THR A 220 5.06 -5.41 20.84
C THR A 220 5.64 -4.19 21.56
N SER A 221 6.77 -3.64 21.08
CA SER A 221 7.43 -2.47 21.69
C SER A 221 6.99 -1.14 21.08
N LEU A 222 6.09 -1.14 20.09
CA LEU A 222 5.67 0.09 19.39
C LEU A 222 5.02 1.11 20.32
N PHE A 223 4.09 0.67 21.18
CA PHE A 223 3.48 1.53 22.19
C PHE A 223 4.49 2.09 23.21
N GLN A 224 5.46 1.25 23.60
CA GLN A 224 6.51 1.66 24.54
C GLN A 224 7.35 2.79 23.97
N GLU A 225 7.77 2.67 22.70
CA GLU A 225 8.55 3.71 22.03
C GLU A 225 7.75 5.02 21.85
N LEU A 226 6.47 4.92 21.48
CA LEU A 226 5.58 6.07 21.33
C LEU A 226 5.34 6.79 22.65
N ASN A 227 5.03 6.05 23.73
CA ASN A 227 4.82 6.65 25.06
C ASN A 227 6.10 7.27 25.64
N LYS A 228 7.26 6.63 25.43
CA LYS A 228 8.56 7.11 25.90
C LYS A 228 8.98 8.40 25.21
N GLU A 229 8.87 8.45 23.89
CA GLU A 229 9.40 9.57 23.10
C GLU A 229 8.37 10.72 22.95
N ALA A 230 7.07 10.44 23.11
CA ALA A 230 5.95 11.36 22.92
C ALA A 230 6.17 12.27 21.68
N PRO A 231 6.22 11.70 20.46
CA PRO A 231 6.63 12.43 19.27
C PRO A 231 5.51 13.35 18.77
N HIS A 232 5.91 14.48 18.16
CA HIS A 232 5.00 15.31 17.39
C HIS A 232 4.81 14.79 15.97
N VAL A 233 5.80 14.07 15.43
CA VAL A 233 5.76 13.41 14.14
C VAL A 233 6.20 11.96 14.30
N PHE A 234 5.37 11.04 13.84
CA PHE A 234 5.74 9.63 13.69
C PHE A 234 6.09 9.37 12.23
N HIS A 235 7.31 8.91 11.96
CA HIS A 235 7.79 8.58 10.62
C HIS A 235 8.19 7.11 10.56
N PHE A 236 7.37 6.30 9.94
CA PHE A 236 7.67 4.89 9.67
C PHE A 236 8.32 4.77 8.29
N SER A 237 9.52 4.18 8.23
CA SER A 237 10.19 3.83 6.98
C SER A 237 10.41 2.33 6.93
N GLY A 238 9.81 1.65 5.94
CA GLY A 238 9.87 0.20 5.90
C GLY A 238 9.22 -0.40 4.65
N LYS A 239 8.69 -1.59 4.84
CA LYS A 239 7.91 -2.30 3.82
C LYS A 239 6.48 -2.50 4.29
N GLN A 240 5.60 -2.73 3.34
CA GLN A 240 4.24 -3.15 3.60
C GLN A 240 3.91 -4.43 2.82
N ASN A 241 2.84 -5.08 3.23
CA ASN A 241 2.27 -6.21 2.55
C ASN A 241 0.74 -6.04 2.53
N GLY A 242 0.15 -6.03 1.33
CA GLY A 242 -1.29 -5.88 1.15
C GLY A 242 -1.91 -4.58 1.70
N GLY A 243 -1.11 -3.52 1.87
CA GLY A 243 -1.57 -2.25 2.44
C GLY A 243 -1.32 -2.10 3.94
N ASP A 244 -0.83 -3.15 4.60
CA ASP A 244 -0.50 -3.17 6.02
C ASP A 244 1.02 -3.05 6.21
N ILE A 245 1.49 -2.33 7.22
CA ILE A 245 2.92 -2.20 7.47
C ILE A 245 3.51 -3.52 7.96
N LEU A 246 4.72 -3.83 7.48
CA LEU A 246 5.44 -5.05 7.85
C LEU A 246 6.39 -4.75 9.01
N MET A 247 6.26 -5.50 10.11
CA MET A 247 7.07 -5.35 11.30
C MET A 247 7.70 -6.67 11.74
N ARG A 248 8.74 -6.59 12.58
CA ARG A 248 9.32 -7.79 13.22
C ARG A 248 8.58 -8.17 14.48
N THR A 249 8.52 -9.49 14.74
CA THR A 249 8.17 -10.05 16.03
C THR A 249 9.41 -10.21 16.90
N GLU A 250 9.25 -10.39 18.21
CA GLU A 250 10.35 -10.63 19.15
C GLU A 250 11.17 -11.86 18.78
N ASN A 251 10.54 -12.87 18.21
CA ASN A 251 11.19 -14.12 17.77
C ASN A 251 11.90 -13.99 16.40
N GLY A 252 12.03 -12.76 15.87
CA GLY A 252 12.72 -12.50 14.60
C GLY A 252 11.88 -12.76 13.34
N GLY A 253 10.64 -13.24 13.48
CA GLY A 253 9.69 -13.39 12.38
C GLY A 253 9.16 -12.05 11.87
N LEU A 254 8.30 -12.09 10.87
CA LEU A 254 7.61 -10.94 10.30
C LEU A 254 6.11 -11.04 10.59
N THR A 255 5.48 -9.90 10.84
CA THR A 255 4.03 -9.77 11.00
C THR A 255 3.56 -8.48 10.35
N THR A 256 2.30 -8.43 9.94
CA THR A 256 1.68 -7.21 9.42
C THR A 256 0.89 -6.52 10.51
N VAL A 257 0.86 -5.19 10.48
CA VAL A 257 0.02 -4.36 11.33
C VAL A 257 -0.95 -3.61 10.43
N GLN A 258 -2.24 -3.88 10.63
CA GLN A 258 -3.32 -3.29 9.83
C GLN A 258 -3.42 -1.78 10.04
N ASP A 259 -3.82 -1.07 8.99
CA ASP A 259 -4.04 0.37 9.01
C ASP A 259 -5.05 0.80 10.09
N THR A 260 -6.10 0.01 10.31
CA THR A 260 -7.11 0.24 11.38
C THR A 260 -6.53 0.06 12.78
N ALA A 261 -5.64 -0.92 12.98
CA ALA A 261 -4.95 -1.11 14.27
C ALA A 261 -3.98 0.04 14.55
N LEU A 262 -3.25 0.52 13.54
CA LEU A 262 -2.40 1.72 13.65
C LEU A 262 -3.23 2.96 13.97
N ALA A 263 -4.35 3.17 13.30
CA ALA A 263 -5.26 4.28 13.58
C ALA A 263 -5.78 4.22 15.03
N GLY A 264 -6.23 3.05 15.51
CA GLY A 264 -6.64 2.85 16.88
C GLY A 264 -5.53 3.14 17.90
N MET A 265 -4.28 2.73 17.58
CA MET A 265 -3.11 3.05 18.41
C MET A 265 -2.89 4.56 18.49
N PHE A 266 -2.85 5.28 17.37
CA PHE A 266 -2.65 6.72 17.36
C PHE A 266 -3.81 7.49 18.03
N GLN A 267 -5.04 6.98 17.93
CA GLN A 267 -6.20 7.55 18.64
C GLN A 267 -6.06 7.47 20.16
N SER A 268 -5.37 6.45 20.67
CA SER A 268 -5.15 6.25 22.11
C SER A 268 -3.98 7.07 22.69
N LEU A 269 -3.19 7.72 21.82
CA LEU A 269 -2.07 8.57 22.27
C LEU A 269 -2.57 9.97 22.63
N ASP A 270 -1.77 10.65 23.46
CA ASP A 270 -2.00 12.05 23.80
C ASP A 270 -2.03 12.94 22.55
N LYS A 271 -2.73 14.08 22.63
CA LYS A 271 -2.98 15.03 21.53
C LYS A 271 -1.73 15.69 20.93
N GLY A 272 -0.52 15.30 21.33
CA GLY A 272 0.75 15.88 20.84
C GLY A 272 1.13 15.46 19.41
N LEU A 273 0.61 14.34 18.90
CA LEU A 273 0.95 13.84 17.56
C LEU A 273 0.23 14.68 16.48
N LYS A 274 1.00 15.34 15.61
CA LYS A 274 0.50 16.25 14.58
C LYS A 274 0.52 15.66 13.18
N LEU A 275 1.49 14.79 12.91
CA LEU A 275 1.71 14.20 11.61
C LEU A 275 2.16 12.73 11.72
N VAL A 276 1.60 11.88 10.87
CA VAL A 276 2.09 10.51 10.65
C VAL A 276 2.59 10.38 9.23
N VAL A 277 3.81 9.88 9.07
CA VAL A 277 4.41 9.57 7.76
C VAL A 277 4.53 8.05 7.64
N ILE A 278 3.93 7.49 6.60
CA ILE A 278 4.08 6.07 6.24
C ILE A 278 4.91 5.98 4.96
N ASP A 279 6.22 5.96 5.14
CA ASP A 279 7.20 5.88 4.06
C ASP A 279 7.40 4.42 3.63
N THR A 280 6.41 3.93 2.91
CA THR A 280 6.40 2.61 2.24
C THR A 280 5.67 2.74 0.91
N CYS A 281 5.96 1.87 -0.04
CA CYS A 281 5.19 1.78 -1.29
C CYS A 281 3.69 1.59 -1.00
N PHE A 282 2.81 2.13 -1.84
CA PHE A 282 1.34 1.96 -1.78
C PHE A 282 0.69 2.33 -0.43
N SER A 283 1.28 3.22 0.34
CA SER A 283 0.85 3.58 1.70
C SER A 283 -0.26 4.62 1.77
N LEU A 284 -0.75 5.13 0.65
CA LEU A 284 -1.76 6.20 0.63
C LEU A 284 -3.06 5.79 1.32
N ARG A 285 -3.50 4.52 1.17
CA ARG A 285 -4.68 4.00 1.87
C ARG A 285 -4.48 4.02 3.39
N CYS A 286 -3.34 3.54 3.85
CA CYS A 286 -2.98 3.54 5.27
C CYS A 286 -2.94 4.98 5.82
N ALA A 287 -2.28 5.91 5.12
CA ALA A 287 -2.24 7.32 5.48
C ALA A 287 -3.66 7.93 5.54
N SER A 288 -4.54 7.61 4.59
CA SER A 288 -5.93 8.08 4.59
C SER A 288 -6.75 7.54 5.76
N THR A 289 -6.51 6.28 6.19
CA THR A 289 -7.16 5.71 7.37
C THR A 289 -6.66 6.39 8.65
N ILE A 290 -5.36 6.61 8.77
CA ILE A 290 -4.74 7.28 9.91
C ILE A 290 -5.16 8.76 10.00
N ALA A 291 -5.31 9.45 8.87
CA ALA A 291 -5.75 10.85 8.83
C ALA A 291 -7.18 11.08 9.36
N LYS A 292 -7.97 10.03 9.60
CA LYS A 292 -9.27 10.15 10.29
C LYS A 292 -9.13 10.43 11.80
N VAL A 293 -8.01 10.02 12.40
CA VAL A 293 -7.77 10.10 13.86
C VAL A 293 -6.65 11.08 14.24
N VAL A 294 -5.66 11.32 13.35
CA VAL A 294 -4.61 12.34 13.53
C VAL A 294 -4.87 13.54 12.62
N PRO A 295 -4.28 14.73 12.89
CA PRO A 295 -4.50 15.91 12.05
C PRO A 295 -4.15 15.68 10.58
N CYS A 296 -2.97 15.12 10.30
CA CYS A 296 -2.51 14.83 8.93
C CYS A 296 -1.67 13.55 8.85
N ALA A 297 -1.66 12.93 7.68
CA ALA A 297 -0.76 11.82 7.38
C ALA A 297 -0.22 11.92 5.94
N ILE A 298 0.97 11.36 5.69
CA ILE A 298 1.59 11.30 4.37
C ILE A 298 1.76 9.84 3.97
N GLY A 299 1.40 9.52 2.72
CA GLY A 299 1.59 8.23 2.09
C GLY A 299 1.75 8.35 0.58
N VAL A 300 2.07 7.28 -0.11
CA VAL A 300 2.28 7.24 -1.56
C VAL A 300 1.31 6.25 -2.23
N LYS A 301 0.84 6.58 -3.43
CA LYS A 301 -0.14 5.77 -4.16
C LYS A 301 0.49 4.55 -4.84
N ALA A 302 1.76 4.64 -5.25
CA ALA A 302 2.46 3.61 -6.02
C ALA A 302 3.80 3.23 -5.36
N GLU A 303 4.61 2.47 -6.06
CA GLU A 303 5.98 2.17 -5.64
C GLU A 303 6.84 3.44 -5.78
N ILE A 304 7.64 3.72 -4.75
CA ILE A 304 8.60 4.82 -4.74
C ILE A 304 10.00 4.26 -4.49
N TYR A 305 10.99 4.76 -5.21
CA TYR A 305 12.39 4.40 -4.98
C TYR A 305 12.93 5.05 -3.70
N GLU A 306 13.83 4.33 -3.00
CA GLU A 306 14.41 4.79 -1.72
C GLU A 306 15.08 6.18 -1.84
N ASP A 307 15.77 6.45 -2.95
CA ASP A 307 16.42 7.76 -3.17
C ASP A 307 15.41 8.88 -3.42
N ASP A 308 14.31 8.62 -4.10
CA ASP A 308 13.22 9.58 -4.32
C ASP A 308 12.49 9.87 -3.00
N ALA A 309 12.16 8.84 -2.22
CA ALA A 309 11.58 8.99 -0.90
C ALA A 309 12.51 9.80 0.02
N THR A 310 13.81 9.48 0.03
CA THR A 310 14.82 10.19 0.81
C THR A 310 14.92 11.66 0.40
N THR A 311 14.89 11.95 -0.91
CA THR A 311 14.89 13.31 -1.45
C THR A 311 13.64 14.07 -1.02
N PHE A 312 12.46 13.45 -1.16
CA PHE A 312 11.20 14.04 -0.73
C PHE A 312 11.23 14.42 0.75
N TYR A 313 11.53 13.47 1.63
CA TYR A 313 11.50 13.73 3.07
C TYR A 313 12.63 14.64 3.53
N GLY A 314 13.80 14.64 2.87
CA GLY A 314 14.87 15.58 3.12
C GLY A 314 14.42 17.03 2.90
N ILE A 315 13.82 17.32 1.74
CA ILE A 315 13.29 18.64 1.39
C ILE A 315 12.09 19.00 2.25
N PHE A 316 11.20 18.04 2.53
CA PHE A 316 10.05 18.25 3.41
C PHE A 316 10.48 18.74 4.80
N TYR A 317 11.38 18.03 5.49
CA TYR A 317 11.83 18.44 6.82
C TYR A 317 12.68 19.72 6.79
N GLN A 318 13.45 19.96 5.72
CA GLN A 318 14.15 21.24 5.53
C GLN A 318 13.17 22.41 5.41
N ALA A 319 12.09 22.26 4.66
CA ALA A 319 11.06 23.27 4.50
C ALA A 319 10.32 23.52 5.83
N VAL A 320 9.95 22.46 6.57
CA VAL A 320 9.37 22.55 7.91
C VAL A 320 10.29 23.33 8.85
N ALA A 321 11.58 22.98 8.90
CA ALA A 321 12.56 23.67 9.72
C ALA A 321 12.90 25.09 9.22
N SER A 322 12.42 25.48 8.05
CA SER A 322 12.52 26.83 7.52
C SER A 322 11.25 27.66 7.73
N GLY A 323 10.28 27.15 8.52
CA GLY A 323 9.07 27.84 8.88
C GLY A 323 7.95 27.77 7.85
N ARG A 324 7.97 26.78 7.01
CA ARG A 324 6.88 26.61 6.06
C ARG A 324 5.69 25.87 6.69
N SER A 325 4.49 26.23 6.26
CA SER A 325 3.29 25.47 6.61
C SER A 325 3.41 24.01 6.12
N LEU A 326 2.66 23.11 6.71
CA LEU A 326 2.65 21.70 6.30
C LEU A 326 2.29 21.56 4.81
N LYS A 327 1.32 22.35 4.32
CA LYS A 327 0.94 22.43 2.91
C LYS A 327 2.11 22.81 2.02
N ASP A 328 2.82 23.90 2.38
CA ASP A 328 3.92 24.43 1.57
C ASP A 328 5.14 23.51 1.60
N ALA A 329 5.45 22.91 2.76
CA ALA A 329 6.54 21.95 2.89
C ALA A 329 6.34 20.72 2.00
N VAL A 330 5.13 20.18 2.01
CA VAL A 330 4.77 19.06 1.10
C VAL A 330 4.82 19.53 -0.36
N ALA A 331 4.31 20.72 -0.69
CA ALA A 331 4.35 21.24 -2.06
C ALA A 331 5.78 21.41 -2.58
N GLN A 332 6.73 21.92 -1.77
CA GLN A 332 8.14 22.01 -2.13
C GLN A 332 8.77 20.64 -2.38
N ALA A 333 8.55 19.69 -1.48
CA ALA A 333 9.04 18.33 -1.64
C ALA A 333 8.47 17.62 -2.88
N ARG A 334 7.18 17.80 -3.18
CA ARG A 334 6.55 17.27 -4.41
C ARG A 334 7.14 17.90 -5.67
N THR A 335 7.38 19.21 -5.64
CA THR A 335 7.97 19.94 -6.78
C THR A 335 9.38 19.44 -7.09
N SER A 336 10.20 19.10 -6.09
CA SER A 336 11.55 18.56 -6.32
C SER A 336 11.51 17.22 -7.06
N LEU A 337 10.57 16.33 -6.72
CA LEU A 337 10.42 15.06 -7.43
C LEU A 337 9.87 15.26 -8.86
N LYS A 338 9.02 16.28 -9.08
CA LYS A 338 8.57 16.64 -10.43
C LYS A 338 9.74 17.14 -11.29
N PHE A 339 10.68 17.89 -10.74
CA PHE A 339 11.91 18.28 -11.45
C PHE A 339 12.76 17.06 -11.81
N ALA A 340 12.78 16.04 -10.97
CA ALA A 340 13.41 14.74 -11.26
C ALA A 340 12.57 13.86 -12.21
N LYS A 341 11.42 14.34 -12.72
CA LYS A 341 10.49 13.61 -13.60
C LYS A 341 9.93 12.31 -12.98
N VAL A 342 9.82 12.26 -11.67
CA VAL A 342 9.15 11.15 -10.97
C VAL A 342 7.65 11.17 -11.31
N PRO A 343 7.04 10.03 -11.67
CA PRO A 343 5.62 9.94 -11.97
C PRO A 343 4.74 10.41 -10.80
N GLU A 344 3.63 11.08 -11.09
CA GLU A 344 2.76 11.70 -10.07
C GLU A 344 2.25 10.70 -9.02
N GLU A 345 1.95 9.47 -9.42
CA GLU A 345 1.50 8.39 -8.53
C GLU A 345 2.57 7.90 -7.55
N GLN A 346 3.86 8.10 -7.88
CA GLN A 346 5.01 7.77 -7.03
C GLN A 346 5.40 8.91 -6.08
N ILE A 347 4.77 10.08 -6.23
CA ILE A 347 5.06 11.23 -5.36
C ILE A 347 4.17 11.17 -4.12
N PRO A 348 4.74 11.25 -2.89
CA PRO A 348 3.98 11.22 -1.65
C PRO A 348 2.90 12.31 -1.58
N GLN A 349 1.77 11.98 -0.96
CA GLN A 349 0.58 12.81 -0.87
C GLN A 349 0.20 13.04 0.59
N LEU A 350 -0.33 14.23 0.87
CA LEU A 350 -0.83 14.61 2.17
C LEU A 350 -2.32 14.30 2.27
N CYS A 351 -2.69 13.56 3.30
CA CYS A 351 -4.08 13.32 3.73
C CYS A 351 -4.31 14.10 5.02
N CYS A 352 -5.40 14.86 5.09
CA CYS A 352 -5.76 15.59 6.29
C CYS A 352 -7.14 15.16 6.79
N ARG A 353 -7.33 15.20 8.11
CA ARG A 353 -8.63 14.98 8.74
C ARG A 353 -9.61 16.07 8.26
N GLU A 354 -10.87 15.70 8.17
CA GLU A 354 -11.94 16.65 7.83
C GLU A 354 -11.91 17.89 8.74
N GLY A 355 -12.01 19.07 8.14
CA GLY A 355 -11.93 20.35 8.85
C GLY A 355 -10.53 20.84 9.20
N VAL A 356 -9.47 20.08 8.87
CA VAL A 356 -8.09 20.49 9.10
C VAL A 356 -7.52 21.14 7.84
N ASP A 357 -7.08 22.40 7.93
CA ASP A 357 -6.38 23.10 6.86
C ASP A 357 -4.86 23.00 7.05
N PRO A 358 -4.13 22.25 6.21
CA PRO A 358 -2.68 22.10 6.34
C PRO A 358 -1.90 23.40 6.09
N ALA A 359 -2.51 24.42 5.51
CA ALA A 359 -1.91 25.73 5.35
C ALA A 359 -1.78 26.50 6.69
N GLN A 360 -2.57 26.12 7.69
CA GLN A 360 -2.55 26.69 9.03
C GLN A 360 -1.73 25.86 10.04
N ILE A 361 -1.15 24.75 9.59
CA ILE A 361 -0.32 23.90 10.45
C ILE A 361 1.14 24.25 10.25
N PHE A 362 1.74 24.81 11.28
CA PHE A 362 3.17 25.01 11.41
C PHE A 362 3.69 24.02 12.46
N LEU A 363 4.63 23.18 12.06
CA LEU A 363 5.16 22.14 12.96
C LEU A 363 6.26 22.66 13.87
N VAL A 364 6.85 23.81 13.53
CA VAL A 364 7.95 24.47 14.25
C VAL A 364 7.59 25.92 14.51
N ASP A 365 7.86 26.42 15.72
CA ASP A 365 7.77 27.85 16.08
C ASP A 365 8.99 28.64 15.58
N HIS A 366 8.77 29.94 15.29
CA HIS A 366 9.80 30.88 14.84
C HIS A 366 9.76 32.16 15.63
#